data_01668ab549c015ffbece0f10bfbfc71e
#
_entry.id   01668ab549c015ffbece0f10bfbfc71e
#
_cell.length_a   1.000
_cell.length_b   1.000
_cell.length_c   1.000
_cell.angle_alpha   90.00
_cell.angle_beta   90.00
_cell.angle_gamma   90.00
#
_symmetry.space_group_name_H-M   'P 1'
#
loop_
_entity.id
_entity.type
_entity.pdbx_description
1 polymer ?
#
loop_
_entity_poly.entity_id
_entity_poly.type
_entity_poly.pdbx_seq_one_letter_code
_entity_poly.pdbx_strand_id
1 'polypeptide(L)'
;APSVKSADIQEMTTQAQNLNASWKRQRSLEQQAVDLFVSLLPDNIGFISVETRLGNTNDYWQVAITSVLNEQNVALLNEDKIVQTMKDKMQYKLEPKYKDGKLVGYILVIYDMTPDELMDKLGFDDQQRNWAGLIADTISDSDYSAPVGSMDNSADADLSDIVFTGRGNSKDVVYFSQYDSRWGSQMYGKTNTIAGAGCGPSSLAICISTLTNKTVTPPEVCAWSVKTGHRCEGSGSYHSLIPDGAAHWGVPCRGIGQSKKELVKALQDGKLVIAIMSQGHFTRGGHFIVLRGITSQGKILVADCASYERSQKEWDINIFLNECNKGAASGGPFWVLG
;
A
#
# COMPACT_ATOMS: atom_id res chain seq x y z
N ALA A 1 -2.00 -31.00 -2.18
CA ALA A 1 -1.98 -29.78 -1.39
C ALA A 1 -3.40 -29.33 -1.12
N PRO A 2 -3.78 -28.90 0.10
CA PRO A 2 -5.12 -28.42 0.37
C PRO A 2 -5.36 -27.14 -0.43
N SER A 3 -6.47 -27.09 -1.16
CA SER A 3 -6.90 -25.87 -1.83
C SER A 3 -7.35 -24.87 -0.76
N VAL A 4 -6.72 -23.69 -0.71
CA VAL A 4 -7.14 -22.61 0.18
C VAL A 4 -8.52 -22.15 -0.27
N LYS A 5 -9.52 -22.29 0.60
CA LYS A 5 -10.89 -21.83 0.33
C LYS A 5 -11.00 -20.34 0.62
N SER A 6 -11.88 -19.63 -0.07
CA SER A 6 -12.10 -18.20 0.15
C SER A 6 -12.51 -17.86 1.60
N ALA A 7 -13.17 -18.80 2.30
CA ALA A 7 -13.48 -18.68 3.74
C ALA A 7 -12.21 -18.70 4.60
N ASP A 8 -11.22 -19.51 4.24
CA ASP A 8 -9.94 -19.59 4.96
C ASP A 8 -9.14 -18.29 4.79
N ILE A 9 -9.21 -17.68 3.58
CA ILE A 9 -8.57 -16.39 3.29
C ILE A 9 -9.20 -15.27 4.13
N GLN A 10 -10.53 -15.26 4.26
CA GLN A 10 -11.24 -14.22 5.03
C GLN A 10 -10.97 -14.34 6.53
N GLU A 11 -10.88 -15.56 7.05
CA GLU A 11 -10.46 -15.82 8.43
C GLU A 11 -9.00 -15.43 8.65
N MET A 12 -8.10 -15.74 7.72
CA MET A 12 -6.69 -15.33 7.73
C MET A 12 -6.55 -13.81 7.73
N THR A 13 -7.37 -13.10 6.96
CA THR A 13 -7.41 -11.64 6.91
C THR A 13 -7.83 -11.02 8.24
N THR A 14 -8.93 -11.51 8.83
CA THR A 14 -9.41 -11.04 10.14
C THR A 14 -8.38 -11.27 11.23
N GLN A 15 -7.65 -12.35 11.15
CA GLN A 15 -6.63 -12.72 12.12
C GLN A 15 -5.32 -12.00 11.91
N ALA A 16 -4.97 -11.64 10.66
CA ALA A 16 -3.88 -10.72 10.36
C ALA A 16 -4.17 -9.31 10.92
N GLN A 17 -5.43 -8.87 10.86
CA GLN A 17 -5.87 -7.61 11.49
C GLN A 17 -5.74 -7.64 13.02
N ASN A 18 -6.07 -8.78 13.65
CA ASN A 18 -5.89 -8.97 15.09
C ASN A 18 -4.41 -9.05 15.48
N LEU A 19 -3.56 -9.65 14.65
CA LEU A 19 -2.11 -9.58 14.79
C LEU A 19 -1.62 -8.14 14.65
N ASN A 20 -2.15 -7.35 13.75
CA ASN A 20 -1.80 -5.95 13.58
C ASN A 20 -2.08 -5.13 14.85
N ALA A 21 -3.17 -5.40 15.56
CA ALA A 21 -3.42 -4.80 16.88
C ALA A 21 -2.34 -5.17 17.91
N SER A 22 -1.70 -6.34 17.78
CA SER A 22 -0.59 -6.78 18.63
C SER A 22 0.79 -6.30 18.09
N TRP A 23 0.90 -5.85 16.86
CA TRP A 23 2.12 -5.35 16.22
C TRP A 23 2.55 -3.95 16.71
N LYS A 24 1.79 -3.31 17.58
CA LYS A 24 2.33 -2.22 18.44
C LYS A 24 3.61 -2.65 19.18
N ARG A 25 3.89 -3.96 19.21
CA ARG A 25 5.14 -4.57 19.68
C ARG A 25 6.20 -4.78 18.60
N GLN A 26 5.98 -4.37 17.36
CA GLN A 26 6.86 -4.71 16.23
C GLN A 26 8.31 -4.30 16.43
N ARG A 27 8.58 -3.11 16.97
CA ARG A 27 9.94 -2.71 17.33
C ARG A 27 10.61 -3.69 18.29
N SER A 28 9.82 -4.35 19.14
CA SER A 28 10.31 -5.38 20.04
C SER A 28 10.65 -6.68 19.30
N LEU A 29 9.83 -7.11 18.35
CA LEU A 29 10.08 -8.32 17.55
C LEU A 29 11.26 -8.13 16.60
N GLU A 30 11.33 -6.99 15.94
CA GLU A 30 12.46 -6.65 15.07
C GLU A 30 13.75 -6.56 15.87
N GLN A 31 13.74 -5.91 17.04
CA GLN A 31 14.91 -5.85 17.91
C GLN A 31 15.31 -7.24 18.42
N GLN A 32 14.37 -8.09 18.80
CA GLN A 32 14.67 -9.48 19.19
C GLN A 32 15.30 -10.27 18.03
N ALA A 33 14.80 -10.07 16.81
CA ALA A 33 15.37 -10.72 15.61
C ALA A 33 16.80 -10.22 15.32
N VAL A 34 17.05 -8.91 15.48
CA VAL A 34 18.39 -8.31 15.35
C VAL A 34 19.33 -8.87 16.42
N ASP A 35 18.91 -8.90 17.68
CA ASP A 35 19.72 -9.40 18.78
C ASP A 35 20.05 -10.88 18.58
N LEU A 36 19.08 -11.68 18.16
CA LEU A 36 19.28 -13.09 17.82
C LEU A 36 20.24 -13.24 16.64
N PHE A 37 20.08 -12.44 15.58
CA PHE A 37 20.97 -12.48 14.42
C PHE A 37 22.41 -12.14 14.82
N VAL A 38 22.60 -11.07 15.58
CA VAL A 38 23.93 -10.65 16.06
C VAL A 38 24.57 -11.71 16.96
N SER A 39 23.77 -12.36 17.82
CA SER A 39 24.26 -13.43 18.70
C SER A 39 24.79 -14.67 17.97
N LEU A 40 24.38 -14.86 16.71
CA LEU A 40 24.81 -15.99 15.86
C LEU A 40 25.99 -15.64 14.95
N LEU A 41 26.43 -14.37 14.95
CA LEU A 41 27.62 -13.99 14.19
C LEU A 41 28.89 -14.54 14.83
N PRO A 42 29.95 -14.83 14.03
CA PRO A 42 31.22 -15.25 14.57
C PRO A 42 31.82 -14.23 15.54
N ASP A 43 32.39 -14.70 16.65
CA ASP A 43 32.96 -13.85 17.70
C ASP A 43 34.12 -12.94 17.23
N ASN A 44 34.72 -13.26 16.08
CA ASN A 44 35.82 -12.49 15.50
C ASN A 44 35.40 -11.32 14.61
N ILE A 45 34.11 -11.06 14.47
CA ILE A 45 33.62 -9.89 13.75
C ILE A 45 33.72 -8.66 14.66
N GLY A 46 34.69 -7.79 14.36
CA GLY A 46 34.90 -6.55 15.12
C GLY A 46 34.03 -5.40 14.58
N PHE A 47 33.15 -4.85 15.40
CA PHE A 47 32.39 -3.65 15.08
C PHE A 47 32.22 -2.75 16.33
N ILE A 48 32.00 -1.46 16.11
CA ILE A 48 31.85 -0.46 17.20
C ILE A 48 30.39 -0.05 17.42
N SER A 49 29.52 -0.31 16.45
CA SER A 49 28.08 -0.04 16.54
C SER A 49 27.31 -0.90 15.51
N VAL A 50 26.03 -1.09 15.78
CA VAL A 50 25.09 -1.75 14.87
C VAL A 50 24.17 -0.71 14.27
N GLU A 51 23.89 -0.80 12.98
CA GLU A 51 22.89 -0.02 12.26
C GLU A 51 21.98 -0.97 11.51
N THR A 52 20.66 -0.74 11.55
CA THR A 52 19.67 -1.53 10.84
C THR A 52 19.10 -0.76 9.66
N ARG A 53 19.03 -1.38 8.49
CA ARG A 53 18.42 -0.87 7.26
C ARG A 53 17.46 -1.92 6.72
N LEU A 54 16.41 -2.22 7.49
CA LEU A 54 15.40 -3.21 7.16
C LEU A 54 14.24 -2.55 6.42
N GLY A 55 13.56 -3.29 5.53
CA GLY A 55 12.40 -2.81 4.79
C GLY A 55 12.22 -3.42 3.40
N ASN A 56 13.15 -4.25 2.92
CA ASN A 56 13.01 -4.94 1.64
C ASN A 56 11.94 -6.04 1.71
N THR A 57 11.84 -6.75 2.84
CA THR A 57 10.72 -7.64 3.15
C THR A 57 9.86 -6.99 4.21
N ASN A 58 8.76 -6.38 3.80
CA ASN A 58 7.83 -5.73 4.72
C ASN A 58 6.98 -6.73 5.51
N ASP A 59 6.15 -6.22 6.41
CA ASP A 59 5.46 -7.02 7.42
C ASP A 59 4.47 -8.02 6.86
N TYR A 60 3.68 -7.66 5.86
CA TYR A 60 2.72 -8.60 5.29
C TYR A 60 3.42 -9.73 4.52
N TRP A 61 4.53 -9.46 3.83
CA TRP A 61 5.36 -10.51 3.27
C TRP A 61 6.02 -11.36 4.35
N GLN A 62 6.46 -10.73 5.46
CA GLN A 62 6.99 -11.43 6.61
C GLN A 62 5.98 -12.44 7.16
N VAL A 63 4.74 -12.00 7.37
CA VAL A 63 3.66 -12.86 7.85
C VAL A 63 3.31 -13.95 6.84
N ALA A 64 3.19 -13.60 5.56
CA ALA A 64 2.86 -14.55 4.50
C ALA A 64 3.90 -15.67 4.38
N ILE A 65 5.18 -15.31 4.28
CA ILE A 65 6.28 -16.29 4.18
C ILE A 65 6.33 -17.15 5.44
N THR A 66 6.19 -16.55 6.63
CA THR A 66 6.20 -17.31 7.90
C THR A 66 5.04 -18.30 7.96
N SER A 67 3.84 -17.92 7.49
CA SER A 67 2.68 -18.80 7.44
C SER A 67 2.91 -20.02 6.56
N VAL A 68 3.41 -19.79 5.34
CA VAL A 68 3.68 -20.86 4.39
C VAL A 68 4.81 -21.76 4.88
N LEU A 69 5.91 -21.17 5.39
CA LEU A 69 7.04 -21.92 5.93
C LEU A 69 6.63 -22.86 7.06
N ASN A 70 5.73 -22.43 7.92
CA ASN A 70 5.27 -23.22 9.07
C ASN A 70 4.02 -24.04 8.78
N GLU A 71 3.52 -24.04 7.54
CA GLU A 71 2.28 -24.72 7.14
C GLU A 71 1.11 -24.37 8.08
N GLN A 72 1.05 -23.12 8.49
CA GLN A 72 0.09 -22.67 9.47
C GLN A 72 -0.75 -21.51 8.94
N ASN A 73 -1.99 -21.48 9.41
CA ASN A 73 -2.84 -20.31 9.30
C ASN A 73 -2.17 -19.13 10.05
N VAL A 74 -2.32 -17.91 9.52
CA VAL A 74 -1.82 -16.66 10.12
C VAL A 74 -2.17 -16.55 11.61
N ALA A 75 -3.37 -17.01 12.01
CA ALA A 75 -3.82 -17.04 13.40
C ALA A 75 -2.99 -17.88 14.35
N LEU A 76 -2.38 -18.91 13.83
CA LEU A 76 -1.60 -19.84 14.62
C LEU A 76 -0.13 -19.42 14.68
N LEU A 77 0.26 -18.33 14.01
CA LEU A 77 1.59 -17.78 14.12
C LEU A 77 1.79 -17.17 15.49
N ASN A 78 2.89 -17.56 16.14
CA ASN A 78 3.36 -16.92 17.37
C ASN A 78 4.54 -16.00 17.09
N GLU A 79 4.87 -15.16 18.07
CA GLU A 79 5.96 -14.19 17.97
C GLU A 79 7.32 -14.86 17.69
N ASP A 80 7.60 -16.02 18.30
CA ASP A 80 8.88 -16.73 18.11
C ASP A 80 9.11 -17.14 16.66
N LYS A 81 8.06 -17.61 15.96
CA LYS A 81 8.14 -18.00 14.55
C LYS A 81 8.38 -16.79 13.65
N ILE A 82 7.75 -15.67 13.97
CA ILE A 82 7.93 -14.42 13.25
C ILE A 82 9.36 -13.91 13.46
N VAL A 83 9.85 -13.88 14.70
CA VAL A 83 11.24 -13.49 15.04
C VAL A 83 12.23 -14.37 14.30
N GLN A 84 11.99 -15.68 14.26
CA GLN A 84 12.88 -16.61 13.55
C GLN A 84 12.95 -16.31 12.06
N THR A 85 11.81 -16.11 11.38
CA THR A 85 11.79 -15.79 9.95
C THR A 85 12.33 -14.38 9.69
N MET A 86 12.11 -13.42 10.60
CA MET A 86 12.74 -12.10 10.54
C MET A 86 14.27 -12.21 10.60
N LYS A 87 14.80 -13.03 11.50
CA LYS A 87 16.23 -13.29 11.57
C LYS A 87 16.75 -13.94 10.27
N ASP A 88 15.97 -14.86 9.68
CA ASP A 88 16.36 -15.58 8.47
C ASP A 88 16.50 -14.69 7.23
N LYS A 89 15.74 -13.57 7.17
CA LYS A 89 15.89 -12.58 6.10
C LYS A 89 17.11 -11.67 6.24
N MET A 90 17.73 -11.61 7.43
CA MET A 90 18.79 -10.65 7.70
C MET A 90 20.11 -11.04 7.06
N GLN A 91 20.82 -10.02 6.59
CA GLN A 91 22.18 -10.05 6.10
C GLN A 91 22.98 -8.94 6.76
N TYR A 92 24.30 -9.01 6.69
CA TYR A 92 25.15 -7.96 7.22
C TYR A 92 26.30 -7.61 6.28
N LYS A 93 26.81 -6.41 6.46
CA LYS A 93 28.07 -5.96 5.90
C LYS A 93 28.79 -5.08 6.93
N LEU A 94 30.09 -4.95 6.79
CA LEU A 94 30.89 -4.03 7.59
C LEU A 94 31.16 -2.77 6.77
N GLU A 95 30.73 -1.62 7.27
CA GLU A 95 31.03 -0.32 6.67
C GLU A 95 32.07 0.42 7.51
N PRO A 96 33.16 0.94 6.90
CA PRO A 96 34.19 1.65 7.64
C PRO A 96 33.68 2.98 8.17
N LYS A 97 33.98 3.27 9.43
CA LYS A 97 33.65 4.57 10.07
C LYS A 97 34.91 5.41 10.20
N TYR A 98 34.86 6.62 9.68
CA TYR A 98 35.92 7.60 9.76
C TYR A 98 35.58 8.74 10.70
N LYS A 99 36.58 9.22 11.43
CA LYS A 99 36.52 10.47 12.21
C LYS A 99 37.76 11.28 11.87
N ASP A 100 37.59 12.54 11.48
CA ASP A 100 38.67 13.43 11.07
C ASP A 100 39.62 12.82 10.03
N GLY A 101 39.04 12.05 9.07
CA GLY A 101 39.78 11.38 8.01
C GLY A 101 40.51 10.10 8.43
N LYS A 102 40.45 9.69 9.69
CA LYS A 102 41.06 8.46 10.20
C LYS A 102 40.02 7.38 10.43
N LEU A 103 40.34 6.15 10.03
CA LEU A 103 39.50 4.98 10.31
C LEU A 103 39.47 4.74 11.83
N VAL A 104 38.28 4.76 12.41
CA VAL A 104 38.08 4.51 13.84
C VAL A 104 37.46 3.15 14.16
N GLY A 105 36.98 2.46 13.15
CA GLY A 105 36.41 1.11 13.28
C GLY A 105 35.41 0.81 12.18
N TYR A 106 34.56 -0.18 12.40
CA TYR A 106 33.53 -0.61 11.47
C TYR A 106 32.16 -0.54 12.11
N ILE A 107 31.15 -0.24 11.31
CA ILE A 107 29.75 -0.33 11.67
C ILE A 107 29.24 -1.66 11.09
N LEU A 108 28.57 -2.46 11.92
CA LEU A 108 27.82 -3.61 11.46
C LEU A 108 26.49 -3.13 10.90
N VAL A 109 26.32 -3.14 9.59
CA VAL A 109 25.07 -2.78 8.93
C VAL A 109 24.27 -4.06 8.67
N ILE A 110 23.12 -4.18 9.32
CA ILE A 110 22.15 -5.26 9.09
C ILE A 110 21.12 -4.76 8.10
N TYR A 111 20.92 -5.50 7.03
CA TYR A 111 19.90 -5.26 6.01
C TYR A 111 19.15 -6.54 5.69
N ASP A 112 18.01 -6.45 5.04
CA ASP A 112 17.18 -7.62 4.76
C ASP A 112 17.13 -7.96 3.28
N MET A 113 16.88 -9.23 3.01
CA MET A 113 16.57 -9.77 1.70
C MET A 113 15.24 -9.26 1.20
N THR A 114 15.04 -9.27 -0.11
CA THR A 114 13.70 -9.15 -0.72
C THR A 114 12.87 -10.42 -0.42
N PRO A 115 11.54 -10.37 -0.56
CA PRO A 115 10.69 -11.56 -0.41
C PRO A 115 11.14 -12.74 -1.27
N ASP A 116 11.51 -12.48 -2.53
CA ASP A 116 11.96 -13.53 -3.45
C ASP A 116 13.29 -14.16 -3.00
N GLU A 117 14.27 -13.35 -2.61
CA GLU A 117 15.54 -13.83 -2.09
C GLU A 117 15.36 -14.64 -0.79
N LEU A 118 14.42 -14.22 0.08
CA LEU A 118 14.11 -14.97 1.29
C LEU A 118 13.45 -16.31 0.97
N MET A 119 12.48 -16.34 0.05
CA MET A 119 11.84 -17.58 -0.38
C MET A 119 12.83 -18.53 -1.07
N ASP A 120 13.78 -17.99 -1.87
CA ASP A 120 14.89 -18.78 -2.43
C ASP A 120 15.73 -19.43 -1.34
N LYS A 121 16.16 -18.65 -0.36
CA LYS A 121 16.96 -19.13 0.78
C LYS A 121 16.22 -20.20 1.60
N LEU A 122 14.91 -20.07 1.74
CA LEU A 122 14.06 -21.01 2.48
C LEU A 122 13.66 -22.24 1.66
N GLY A 123 14.02 -22.28 0.37
CA GLY A 123 13.75 -23.41 -0.52
C GLY A 123 12.30 -23.56 -0.94
N PHE A 124 11.57 -22.44 -1.06
CA PHE A 124 10.17 -22.45 -1.49
C PHE A 124 10.04 -22.94 -2.92
N ASP A 125 9.13 -23.88 -3.14
CA ASP A 125 8.68 -24.28 -4.47
C ASP A 125 7.69 -23.26 -5.08
N ASP A 126 7.32 -23.44 -6.35
CA ASP A 126 6.41 -22.52 -7.05
C ASP A 126 5.04 -22.42 -6.39
N GLN A 127 4.55 -23.51 -5.81
CA GLN A 127 3.25 -23.53 -5.12
C GLN A 127 3.31 -22.72 -3.81
N GLN A 128 4.38 -22.89 -3.04
CA GLN A 128 4.59 -22.15 -1.80
C GLN A 128 4.76 -20.64 -2.08
N ARG A 129 5.47 -20.28 -3.15
CA ARG A 129 5.61 -18.88 -3.61
C ARG A 129 4.27 -18.27 -3.99
N ASN A 130 3.46 -19.00 -4.77
CA ASN A 130 2.12 -18.56 -5.14
C ASN A 130 1.22 -18.36 -3.91
N TRP A 131 1.35 -19.22 -2.91
CA TRP A 131 0.60 -19.08 -1.66
C TRP A 131 1.06 -17.88 -0.82
N ALA A 132 2.36 -17.70 -0.70
CA ALA A 132 2.91 -16.53 -0.02
C ALA A 132 2.44 -15.23 -0.70
N GLY A 133 2.47 -15.17 -2.03
CA GLY A 133 1.94 -14.05 -2.80
C GLY A 133 0.46 -13.80 -2.54
N LEU A 134 -0.38 -14.85 -2.60
CA LEU A 134 -1.81 -14.74 -2.34
C LEU A 134 -2.12 -14.25 -0.91
N ILE A 135 -1.41 -14.75 0.07
CA ILE A 135 -1.55 -14.32 1.47
C ILE A 135 -1.09 -12.87 1.61
N ALA A 136 0.07 -12.49 1.06
CA ALA A 136 0.59 -11.13 1.12
C ALA A 136 -0.37 -10.14 0.46
N ASP A 137 -0.93 -10.47 -0.72
CA ASP A 137 -1.92 -9.65 -1.42
C ASP A 137 -3.19 -9.51 -0.59
N THR A 138 -3.69 -10.60 -0.01
CA THR A 138 -4.89 -10.59 0.84
C THR A 138 -4.70 -9.74 2.09
N ILE A 139 -3.53 -9.83 2.73
CA ILE A 139 -3.20 -9.02 3.90
C ILE A 139 -3.01 -7.55 3.50
N SER A 140 -2.40 -7.26 2.35
CA SER A 140 -2.17 -5.90 1.88
C SER A 140 -3.45 -5.19 1.44
N ASP A 141 -4.43 -5.93 0.91
CA ASP A 141 -5.73 -5.40 0.50
C ASP A 141 -6.68 -5.15 1.69
N SER A 142 -6.40 -5.77 2.83
CA SER A 142 -7.13 -5.58 4.08
C SER A 142 -6.31 -4.70 5.02
N ASP A 143 -6.66 -3.42 5.23
CA ASP A 143 -6.18 -2.51 6.31
C ASP A 143 -4.71 -2.62 6.77
N TYR A 144 -3.96 -3.58 6.24
CA TYR A 144 -2.58 -3.86 6.63
C TYR A 144 -1.59 -2.85 6.06
N SER A 145 -2.05 -1.99 5.20
CA SER A 145 -1.30 -0.83 4.72
C SER A 145 -1.31 0.34 5.70
N ALA A 146 -1.98 0.19 6.84
CA ALA A 146 -1.75 1.11 7.94
C ALA A 146 -0.26 1.06 8.29
N PRO A 147 0.43 2.19 8.29
CA PRO A 147 1.87 2.21 8.51
C PRO A 147 2.14 1.57 9.85
N VAL A 148 2.86 0.48 9.80
CA VAL A 148 3.48 -0.10 10.96
C VAL A 148 4.62 0.85 11.33
N GLY A 149 4.34 1.77 12.09
CA GLY A 149 5.25 2.81 12.50
C GLY A 149 4.43 3.79 13.27
N SER A 150 4.29 3.55 14.57
CA SER A 150 3.83 4.54 15.53
C SER A 150 2.90 5.59 14.92
N MET A 151 1.73 5.20 14.53
CA MET A 151 0.68 6.18 14.48
C MET A 151 -0.16 5.93 15.71
N ASP A 152 -0.04 6.84 16.60
CA ASP A 152 -1.16 7.23 17.40
C ASP A 152 -2.33 7.35 16.44
N ASN A 153 -3.22 6.34 16.41
CA ASN A 153 -4.40 6.31 15.54
C ASN A 153 -5.35 7.49 15.78
N SER A 154 -5.01 8.35 16.73
CA SER A 154 -5.68 9.62 16.95
C SER A 154 -5.37 10.66 15.88
N ALA A 155 -4.25 10.56 15.18
CA ALA A 155 -3.87 11.50 14.13
C ALA A 155 -4.58 11.21 12.78
N ASP A 156 -4.87 9.92 12.48
CA ASP A 156 -5.64 9.55 11.28
C ASP A 156 -7.15 9.68 11.47
N ALA A 157 -7.62 9.78 12.71
CA ALA A 157 -9.04 9.97 13.01
C ALA A 157 -9.58 11.37 12.64
N ASP A 158 -8.69 12.32 12.36
CA ASP A 158 -9.05 13.72 12.07
C ASP A 158 -8.48 14.22 10.72
N LEU A 159 -8.34 13.34 9.74
CA LEU A 159 -8.02 13.70 8.36
C LEU A 159 -9.21 14.31 7.60
N SER A 160 -10.30 14.63 8.30
CA SER A 160 -11.58 15.02 7.71
C SER A 160 -11.56 16.32 6.92
N ASP A 161 -10.62 17.20 7.22
CA ASP A 161 -10.57 18.54 6.64
C ASP A 161 -9.25 18.83 5.90
N ILE A 162 -8.51 17.77 5.52
CA ILE A 162 -7.29 17.95 4.77
C ILE A 162 -7.61 18.38 3.34
N VAL A 163 -6.99 19.50 2.98
CA VAL A 163 -6.94 20.00 1.61
C VAL A 163 -5.49 20.09 1.18
N PHE A 164 -5.13 19.38 0.13
CA PHE A 164 -3.83 19.54 -0.49
C PHE A 164 -3.81 20.83 -1.30
N THR A 165 -2.94 21.75 -0.93
CA THR A 165 -2.72 23.00 -1.68
C THR A 165 -2.21 22.71 -3.09
N GLY A 166 -2.80 23.35 -4.07
CA GLY A 166 -2.37 23.30 -5.46
C GLY A 166 -0.97 23.87 -5.65
N ARG A 167 -0.24 23.35 -6.64
CA ARG A 167 1.06 23.85 -7.07
C ARG A 167 1.04 24.12 -8.58
N GLY A 168 1.56 25.25 -8.98
CA GLY A 168 1.51 25.66 -10.40
C GLY A 168 0.07 25.86 -10.87
N ASN A 169 -0.34 25.14 -11.90
CA ASN A 169 -1.70 25.18 -12.44
C ASN A 169 -2.67 24.20 -11.75
N SER A 170 -2.19 23.37 -10.80
CA SER A 170 -3.06 22.46 -10.05
C SER A 170 -3.90 23.22 -9.04
N LYS A 171 -5.11 22.75 -8.80
CA LYS A 171 -6.03 23.29 -7.81
C LYS A 171 -5.80 22.67 -6.42
N ASP A 172 -6.40 23.28 -5.41
CA ASP A 172 -6.52 22.66 -4.09
C ASP A 172 -7.40 21.41 -4.20
N VAL A 173 -7.00 20.33 -3.53
CA VAL A 173 -7.67 19.03 -3.64
C VAL A 173 -8.10 18.55 -2.27
N VAL A 174 -9.39 18.31 -2.11
CA VAL A 174 -9.97 17.68 -0.92
C VAL A 174 -9.41 16.25 -0.79
N TYR A 175 -9.06 15.85 0.42
CA TYR A 175 -8.56 14.51 0.68
C TYR A 175 -9.54 13.70 1.53
N PHE A 176 -9.78 12.48 1.11
CA PHE A 176 -10.51 11.47 1.88
C PHE A 176 -9.65 10.21 2.00
N SER A 177 -9.38 9.79 3.24
CA SER A 177 -8.80 8.47 3.49
C SER A 177 -9.91 7.41 3.47
N GLN A 178 -9.66 6.29 2.79
CA GLN A 178 -10.58 5.13 2.88
C GLN A 178 -10.57 4.51 4.28
N TYR A 179 -9.54 4.79 5.09
CA TYR A 179 -9.40 4.31 6.47
C TYR A 179 -9.97 5.25 7.52
N ASP A 180 -10.55 6.39 7.13
CA ASP A 180 -11.15 7.35 8.05
C ASP A 180 -12.12 6.65 9.02
N SER A 181 -11.96 6.90 10.31
CA SER A 181 -12.74 6.25 11.38
C SER A 181 -14.25 6.44 11.26
N ARG A 182 -14.68 7.49 10.55
CA ARG A 182 -16.11 7.80 10.30
C ARG A 182 -16.76 6.79 9.36
N TRP A 183 -16.01 6.14 8.49
CA TRP A 183 -16.56 5.21 7.49
C TRP A 183 -15.73 3.98 7.18
N GLY A 184 -14.45 3.91 7.56
CA GLY A 184 -13.57 2.80 7.21
C GLY A 184 -14.14 1.43 7.55
N SER A 185 -14.84 1.31 8.68
CA SER A 185 -15.49 0.08 9.12
C SER A 185 -16.86 -0.21 8.48
N GLN A 186 -17.43 0.76 7.74
CA GLN A 186 -18.71 0.55 7.06
C GLN A 186 -18.54 -0.42 5.88
N MET A 187 -19.57 -1.22 5.62
CA MET A 187 -19.54 -2.19 4.54
C MET A 187 -19.62 -1.52 3.17
N TYR A 188 -18.75 -1.94 2.27
CA TYR A 188 -18.85 -1.68 0.84
C TYR A 188 -19.31 -2.95 0.13
N GLY A 189 -20.59 -3.11 -0.06
CA GLY A 189 -21.21 -4.35 -0.52
C GLY A 189 -21.36 -5.38 0.61
N LYS A 190 -21.16 -6.66 0.30
CA LYS A 190 -21.44 -7.77 1.22
C LYS A 190 -20.18 -8.36 1.85
N THR A 191 -19.03 -8.16 1.24
CA THR A 191 -17.82 -8.93 1.56
C THR A 191 -16.68 -8.12 2.15
N ASN A 192 -16.63 -6.81 1.92
CA ASN A 192 -15.53 -5.97 2.38
C ASN A 192 -16.03 -4.66 2.98
N THR A 193 -15.20 -4.06 3.82
CA THR A 193 -15.40 -2.70 4.32
C THR A 193 -14.90 -1.65 3.32
N ILE A 194 -15.23 -0.38 3.55
CA ILE A 194 -14.68 0.75 2.78
C ILE A 194 -13.16 0.78 2.92
N ALA A 195 -12.63 0.58 4.12
CA ALA A 195 -11.20 0.46 4.35
C ALA A 195 -10.56 -0.63 3.47
N GLY A 196 -11.21 -1.79 3.36
CA GLY A 196 -10.67 -2.94 2.62
C GLY A 196 -10.82 -2.88 1.10
N ALA A 197 -11.81 -2.15 0.56
CA ALA A 197 -12.12 -2.19 -0.88
C ALA A 197 -12.57 -0.86 -1.48
N GLY A 198 -12.57 0.21 -0.70
CA GLY A 198 -13.16 1.51 -1.06
C GLY A 198 -12.25 2.45 -1.83
N CYS A 199 -11.10 2.02 -2.34
CA CYS A 199 -10.15 2.91 -3.03
C CYS A 199 -10.78 3.59 -4.27
N GLY A 200 -11.56 2.87 -5.07
CA GLY A 200 -12.27 3.43 -6.22
C GLY A 200 -13.28 4.51 -5.82
N PRO A 201 -14.24 4.20 -4.94
CA PRO A 201 -15.18 5.19 -4.40
C PRO A 201 -14.52 6.38 -3.73
N SER A 202 -13.45 6.17 -2.93
CA SER A 202 -12.74 7.25 -2.25
C SER A 202 -12.01 8.17 -3.23
N SER A 203 -11.35 7.61 -4.23
CA SER A 203 -10.69 8.39 -5.30
C SER A 203 -11.70 9.20 -6.11
N LEU A 204 -12.86 8.62 -6.41
CA LEU A 204 -13.91 9.33 -7.11
C LEU A 204 -14.54 10.43 -6.23
N ALA A 205 -14.76 10.17 -4.94
CA ALA A 205 -15.25 11.16 -3.99
C ALA A 205 -14.31 12.38 -3.87
N ILE A 206 -12.99 12.14 -3.82
CA ILE A 206 -11.96 13.20 -3.85
C ILE A 206 -12.14 14.08 -5.08
N CYS A 207 -12.25 13.46 -6.26
CA CYS A 207 -12.39 14.21 -7.52
C CYS A 207 -13.70 14.99 -7.58
N ILE A 208 -14.83 14.37 -7.24
CA ILE A 208 -16.16 15.01 -7.27
C ILE A 208 -16.16 16.20 -6.31
N SER A 209 -15.77 16.01 -5.05
CA SER A 209 -15.77 17.07 -4.05
C SER A 209 -14.80 18.21 -4.39
N THR A 210 -13.71 17.92 -5.08
CA THR A 210 -12.76 18.94 -5.56
C THR A 210 -13.31 19.73 -6.75
N LEU A 211 -14.01 19.06 -7.66
CA LEU A 211 -14.42 19.65 -8.95
C LEU A 211 -15.84 20.24 -8.94
N THR A 212 -16.58 20.00 -7.89
CA THR A 212 -17.94 20.54 -7.71
C THR A 212 -18.02 21.34 -6.42
N ASN A 213 -19.10 22.11 -6.28
CA ASN A 213 -19.37 22.80 -5.00
C ASN A 213 -20.12 21.92 -3.99
N LYS A 214 -19.96 20.60 -4.10
CA LYS A 214 -20.64 19.62 -3.24
C LYS A 214 -19.61 18.74 -2.55
N THR A 215 -19.80 18.49 -1.28
CA THR A 215 -19.06 17.43 -0.58
C THR A 215 -19.79 16.12 -0.83
N VAL A 216 -19.13 15.19 -1.53
CA VAL A 216 -19.57 13.82 -1.76
C VAL A 216 -18.57 12.89 -1.09
N THR A 217 -19.04 12.15 -0.09
CA THR A 217 -18.17 11.33 0.75
C THR A 217 -17.95 9.91 0.18
N PRO A 218 -16.89 9.21 0.58
CA PRO A 218 -16.68 7.81 0.19
C PRO A 218 -17.87 6.88 0.43
N PRO A 219 -18.58 6.93 1.59
CA PRO A 219 -19.82 6.15 1.78
C PRO A 219 -20.91 6.39 0.76
N GLU A 220 -21.11 7.65 0.34
CA GLU A 220 -22.13 7.98 -0.65
C GLU A 220 -21.81 7.37 -2.01
N VAL A 221 -20.54 7.43 -2.42
CA VAL A 221 -20.08 6.78 -3.66
C VAL A 221 -20.15 5.27 -3.56
N CYS A 222 -19.79 4.68 -2.41
CA CYS A 222 -19.95 3.25 -2.14
C CYS A 222 -21.41 2.79 -2.27
N ALA A 223 -22.33 3.52 -1.64
CA ALA A 223 -23.77 3.20 -1.69
C ALA A 223 -24.29 3.28 -3.13
N TRP A 224 -23.92 4.32 -3.88
CA TRP A 224 -24.28 4.45 -5.29
C TRP A 224 -23.68 3.33 -6.13
N SER A 225 -22.40 3.00 -5.93
CA SER A 225 -21.69 1.94 -6.62
C SER A 225 -22.37 0.57 -6.44
N VAL A 226 -22.76 0.24 -5.21
CA VAL A 226 -23.51 -1.01 -4.91
C VAL A 226 -24.85 -1.01 -5.62
N LYS A 227 -25.61 0.09 -5.52
CA LYS A 227 -26.94 0.23 -6.12
C LYS A 227 -26.94 0.09 -7.64
N THR A 228 -25.87 0.55 -8.29
CA THR A 228 -25.76 0.61 -9.76
C THR A 228 -24.91 -0.48 -10.36
N GLY A 229 -24.41 -1.43 -9.55
CA GLY A 229 -23.70 -2.62 -10.04
C GLY A 229 -22.21 -2.39 -10.34
N HIS A 230 -21.62 -1.30 -9.83
CA HIS A 230 -20.18 -1.03 -9.98
C HIS A 230 -19.32 -1.68 -8.89
N ARG A 231 -19.94 -2.24 -7.85
CA ARG A 231 -19.24 -3.01 -6.81
C ARG A 231 -18.87 -4.39 -7.36
N CYS A 232 -17.59 -4.74 -7.28
CA CYS A 232 -17.09 -6.09 -7.57
C CYS A 232 -16.86 -6.83 -6.25
N GLU A 233 -17.82 -7.68 -5.86
CA GLU A 233 -17.77 -8.40 -4.58
C GLU A 233 -16.51 -9.27 -4.46
N GLY A 234 -15.88 -9.25 -3.29
CA GLY A 234 -14.64 -9.97 -3.02
C GLY A 234 -13.36 -9.33 -3.59
N SER A 235 -13.50 -8.20 -4.33
CA SER A 235 -12.35 -7.51 -4.92
C SER A 235 -12.37 -6.01 -4.61
N GLY A 236 -13.16 -5.22 -5.32
CA GLY A 236 -13.19 -3.77 -5.18
C GLY A 236 -14.30 -3.18 -6.02
N SER A 237 -13.95 -2.42 -7.03
CA SER A 237 -14.90 -1.80 -7.96
C SER A 237 -14.57 -2.18 -9.40
N TYR A 238 -15.61 -2.32 -10.23
CA TYR A 238 -15.41 -2.37 -11.67
C TYR A 238 -14.88 -1.03 -12.17
N HIS A 239 -14.07 -1.06 -13.22
CA HIS A 239 -13.45 0.14 -13.80
C HIS A 239 -14.49 1.15 -14.33
N SER A 240 -15.68 0.68 -14.70
CA SER A 240 -16.82 1.52 -15.09
C SER A 240 -17.31 2.45 -13.98
N LEU A 241 -16.99 2.18 -12.71
CA LEU A 241 -17.26 3.08 -11.59
C LEU A 241 -16.80 4.52 -11.90
N ILE A 242 -15.64 4.67 -12.52
CA ILE A 242 -15.02 5.99 -12.70
C ILE A 242 -15.79 6.84 -13.72
N PRO A 243 -15.95 6.43 -15.00
CA PRO A 243 -16.69 7.26 -15.96
C PRO A 243 -18.17 7.40 -15.62
N ASP A 244 -18.83 6.32 -15.17
CA ASP A 244 -20.27 6.36 -14.91
C ASP A 244 -20.58 7.15 -13.62
N GLY A 245 -19.74 7.04 -12.59
CA GLY A 245 -19.87 7.83 -11.38
C GLY A 245 -19.57 9.30 -11.62
N ALA A 246 -18.52 9.63 -12.38
CA ALA A 246 -18.26 11.01 -12.77
C ALA A 246 -19.47 11.63 -13.48
N ALA A 247 -20.05 10.92 -14.44
CA ALA A 247 -21.26 11.35 -15.15
C ALA A 247 -22.47 11.54 -14.20
N HIS A 248 -22.65 10.62 -13.24
CA HIS A 248 -23.74 10.73 -12.26
C HIS A 248 -23.67 12.03 -11.44
N TRP A 249 -22.49 12.46 -11.04
CA TRP A 249 -22.28 13.70 -10.29
C TRP A 249 -22.01 14.94 -11.19
N GLY A 250 -22.14 14.79 -12.50
CA GLY A 250 -22.00 15.90 -13.44
C GLY A 250 -20.56 16.36 -13.68
N VAL A 251 -19.60 15.51 -13.43
CA VAL A 251 -18.17 15.78 -13.67
C VAL A 251 -17.77 15.22 -15.04
N PRO A 252 -17.24 16.06 -15.97
CA PRO A 252 -16.69 15.57 -17.22
C PRO A 252 -15.58 14.54 -16.96
N CYS A 253 -15.66 13.39 -17.64
CA CYS A 253 -14.69 12.32 -17.50
C CYS A 253 -14.35 11.71 -18.85
N ARG A 254 -13.05 11.46 -19.07
CA ARG A 254 -12.55 10.85 -20.30
C ARG A 254 -11.41 9.89 -20.00
N GLY A 255 -11.54 8.64 -20.43
CA GLY A 255 -10.43 7.70 -20.44
C GLY A 255 -9.38 8.07 -21.49
N ILE A 256 -8.12 7.93 -21.14
CA ILE A 256 -6.99 8.27 -22.03
C ILE A 256 -6.03 7.09 -22.28
N GLY A 257 -6.42 5.88 -21.83
CA GLY A 257 -5.54 4.73 -21.91
C GLY A 257 -4.20 5.00 -21.23
N GLN A 258 -3.11 4.54 -21.83
CA GLN A 258 -1.73 4.72 -21.31
C GLN A 258 -1.00 5.92 -21.95
N SER A 259 -1.72 6.91 -22.48
CA SER A 259 -1.10 8.02 -23.19
C SER A 259 -0.35 8.97 -22.25
N LYS A 260 0.98 8.87 -22.21
CA LYS A 260 1.84 9.81 -21.46
C LYS A 260 1.58 11.26 -21.84
N LYS A 261 1.43 11.54 -23.16
CA LYS A 261 1.20 12.89 -23.68
C LYS A 261 -0.09 13.49 -23.12
N GLU A 262 -1.18 12.70 -23.13
CA GLU A 262 -2.48 13.14 -22.62
C GLU A 262 -2.47 13.29 -21.10
N LEU A 263 -1.80 12.38 -20.39
CA LEU A 263 -1.63 12.43 -18.95
C LEU A 263 -0.92 13.72 -18.52
N VAL A 264 0.24 14.00 -19.11
CA VAL A 264 1.02 15.21 -18.81
C VAL A 264 0.19 16.46 -19.12
N LYS A 265 -0.45 16.50 -20.31
CA LYS A 265 -1.28 17.64 -20.69
C LYS A 265 -2.41 17.88 -19.72
N ALA A 266 -3.14 16.83 -19.32
CA ALA A 266 -4.25 16.96 -18.38
C ALA A 266 -3.81 17.55 -17.04
N LEU A 267 -2.69 17.05 -16.48
CA LEU A 267 -2.16 17.53 -15.20
C LEU A 267 -1.61 18.99 -15.32
N GLN A 268 -1.00 19.35 -16.45
CA GLN A 268 -0.56 20.73 -16.73
C GLN A 268 -1.74 21.70 -16.89
N ASP A 269 -2.87 21.22 -17.42
CA ASP A 269 -4.11 21.98 -17.55
C ASP A 269 -4.89 22.08 -16.21
N GLY A 270 -4.32 21.57 -15.10
CA GLY A 270 -4.93 21.60 -13.76
C GLY A 270 -6.12 20.65 -13.58
N LYS A 271 -6.22 19.63 -14.43
CA LYS A 271 -7.24 18.57 -14.30
C LYS A 271 -6.78 17.50 -13.35
N LEU A 272 -7.74 16.75 -12.80
CA LEU A 272 -7.47 15.56 -11.98
C LEU A 272 -7.46 14.32 -12.86
N VAL A 273 -6.66 13.32 -12.47
CA VAL A 273 -6.64 12.03 -13.15
C VAL A 273 -6.80 10.93 -12.12
N ILE A 274 -7.79 10.06 -12.29
CA ILE A 274 -7.84 8.81 -11.53
C ILE A 274 -7.04 7.77 -12.30
N ALA A 275 -6.15 7.08 -11.58
CA ALA A 275 -5.33 5.99 -12.10
C ALA A 275 -5.67 4.69 -11.39
N ILE A 276 -5.84 3.59 -12.13
CA ILE A 276 -5.83 2.24 -11.57
C ILE A 276 -4.43 1.67 -11.69
N MET A 277 -3.80 1.41 -10.54
CA MET A 277 -2.47 0.86 -10.44
C MET A 277 -2.52 -0.65 -10.28
N SER A 278 -1.50 -1.32 -10.77
CA SER A 278 -1.18 -2.73 -10.51
C SER A 278 0.00 -2.82 -9.55
N GLN A 279 0.54 -4.02 -9.39
CA GLN A 279 1.68 -4.29 -8.53
C GLN A 279 2.82 -3.29 -8.74
N GLY A 280 3.28 -2.70 -7.63
CA GLY A 280 4.34 -1.70 -7.63
C GLY A 280 4.37 -0.87 -6.34
N HIS A 281 4.70 0.40 -6.48
CA HIS A 281 4.88 1.33 -5.37
C HIS A 281 3.58 1.65 -4.60
N PHE A 282 2.42 1.52 -5.24
CA PHE A 282 1.13 1.93 -4.66
C PHE A 282 0.30 0.75 -4.16
N THR A 283 0.49 -0.43 -4.71
CA THR A 283 -0.27 -1.62 -4.36
C THR A 283 0.45 -2.87 -4.81
N ARG A 284 0.04 -4.02 -4.30
CA ARG A 284 0.44 -5.33 -4.82
C ARG A 284 -0.64 -6.00 -5.65
N GLY A 285 -1.88 -5.57 -5.50
CA GLY A 285 -3.00 -6.01 -6.33
C GLY A 285 -3.46 -4.90 -7.28
N GLY A 286 -4.69 -4.42 -7.07
CA GLY A 286 -5.27 -3.27 -7.76
C GLY A 286 -5.52 -2.11 -6.80
N HIS A 287 -5.24 -0.87 -7.21
CA HIS A 287 -5.50 0.29 -6.36
C HIS A 287 -5.80 1.54 -7.18
N PHE A 288 -6.92 2.19 -6.87
CA PHE A 288 -7.26 3.48 -7.46
C PHE A 288 -6.64 4.61 -6.65
N ILE A 289 -5.99 5.54 -7.33
CA ILE A 289 -5.42 6.76 -6.74
C ILE A 289 -5.74 7.98 -7.60
N VAL A 290 -5.65 9.16 -7.01
CA VAL A 290 -5.82 10.43 -7.74
C VAL A 290 -4.45 11.04 -8.02
N LEU A 291 -4.15 11.34 -9.27
CA LEU A 291 -3.05 12.18 -9.69
C LEU A 291 -3.58 13.62 -9.70
N ARG A 292 -3.09 14.46 -8.77
CA ARG A 292 -3.65 15.78 -8.50
C ARG A 292 -2.87 16.95 -9.10
N GLY A 293 -1.73 16.66 -9.72
CA GLY A 293 -0.91 17.68 -10.33
C GLY A 293 0.43 17.17 -10.83
N ILE A 294 1.13 18.04 -11.53
CA ILE A 294 2.49 17.82 -12.01
C ILE A 294 3.34 19.05 -11.66
N THR A 295 4.53 18.83 -11.12
CA THR A 295 5.46 19.91 -10.77
C THR A 295 6.18 20.45 -12.01
N SER A 296 6.82 21.61 -11.88
CA SER A 296 7.68 22.18 -12.95
C SER A 296 8.84 21.26 -13.34
N GLN A 297 9.22 20.33 -12.46
CA GLN A 297 10.25 19.33 -12.70
C GLN A 297 9.69 18.03 -13.28
N GLY A 298 8.38 17.98 -13.63
CA GLY A 298 7.72 16.82 -14.20
C GLY A 298 7.40 15.69 -13.21
N LYS A 299 7.47 15.96 -11.91
CA LYS A 299 7.08 15.01 -10.86
C LYS A 299 5.57 15.04 -10.63
N ILE A 300 5.00 13.89 -10.37
CA ILE A 300 3.56 13.72 -10.12
C ILE A 300 3.24 13.89 -8.65
N LEU A 301 2.20 14.65 -8.37
CA LEU A 301 1.59 14.79 -7.05
C LEU A 301 0.36 13.90 -6.98
N VAL A 302 0.21 13.15 -5.91
CA VAL A 302 -0.94 12.24 -5.73
C VAL A 302 -1.80 12.63 -4.53
N ALA A 303 -3.06 12.21 -4.56
CA ALA A 303 -3.92 12.05 -3.39
C ALA A 303 -4.30 10.57 -3.34
N ASP A 304 -3.56 9.82 -2.58
CA ASP A 304 -3.73 8.38 -2.39
C ASP A 304 -4.62 8.14 -1.18
N CYS A 305 -5.85 7.69 -1.41
CA CYS A 305 -6.83 7.47 -0.35
C CYS A 305 -6.42 6.38 0.66
N ALA A 306 -5.41 5.57 0.34
CA ALA A 306 -4.88 4.55 1.23
C ALA A 306 -3.59 5.00 1.96
N SER A 307 -3.02 6.18 1.63
CA SER A 307 -1.80 6.64 2.30
C SER A 307 -1.61 8.14 2.20
N TYR A 308 -1.80 8.81 3.32
CA TYR A 308 -1.47 10.23 3.44
C TYR A 308 0.04 10.47 3.25
N GLU A 309 0.88 9.59 3.75
CA GLU A 309 2.34 9.68 3.59
C GLU A 309 2.76 9.65 2.11
N ARG A 310 2.22 8.72 1.30
CA ARG A 310 2.48 8.67 -0.14
C ARG A 310 1.99 9.95 -0.84
N SER A 311 0.93 10.56 -0.34
CA SER A 311 0.38 11.80 -0.88
C SER A 311 1.24 13.04 -0.60
N GLN A 312 2.19 12.97 0.32
CA GLN A 312 3.17 14.02 0.61
C GLN A 312 4.39 13.98 -0.31
N LYS A 313 4.60 12.89 -1.03
CA LYS A 313 5.79 12.67 -1.88
C LYS A 313 5.56 13.13 -3.31
N GLU A 314 6.65 13.45 -3.97
CA GLU A 314 6.69 13.69 -5.42
C GLU A 314 7.19 12.42 -6.13
N TRP A 315 6.48 12.01 -7.18
CA TRP A 315 6.70 10.73 -7.83
C TRP A 315 7.19 10.87 -9.26
N ASP A 316 8.03 9.95 -9.72
CA ASP A 316 8.42 9.89 -11.13
C ASP A 316 7.24 9.40 -11.98
N ILE A 317 6.98 10.10 -13.11
CA ILE A 317 5.87 9.75 -13.99
C ILE A 317 6.00 8.33 -14.57
N ASN A 318 7.21 7.81 -14.73
CA ASN A 318 7.42 6.47 -15.27
C ASN A 318 6.89 5.37 -14.34
N ILE A 319 6.82 5.62 -13.04
CA ILE A 319 6.18 4.70 -12.08
C ILE A 319 4.72 4.46 -12.50
N PHE A 320 3.95 5.52 -12.78
CA PHE A 320 2.56 5.38 -13.20
C PHE A 320 2.41 4.67 -14.54
N LEU A 321 3.26 5.00 -15.49
CA LEU A 321 3.22 4.39 -16.83
C LEU A 321 3.61 2.90 -16.82
N ASN A 322 4.52 2.52 -15.94
CA ASN A 322 5.00 1.14 -15.85
C ASN A 322 4.08 0.26 -14.98
N GLU A 323 3.54 0.84 -13.90
CA GLU A 323 2.79 0.12 -12.87
C GLU A 323 1.27 0.27 -12.97
N CYS A 324 0.73 1.03 -13.94
CA CYS A 324 -0.70 1.08 -14.16
C CYS A 324 -1.25 -0.27 -14.64
N ASN A 325 -2.53 -0.54 -14.35
CA ASN A 325 -3.21 -1.73 -14.85
C ASN A 325 -3.42 -1.63 -16.36
N LYS A 326 -2.54 -2.26 -17.12
CA LYS A 326 -2.54 -2.23 -18.60
C LYS A 326 -3.75 -2.93 -19.22
N GLY A 327 -4.45 -3.79 -18.45
CA GLY A 327 -5.68 -4.46 -18.83
C GLY A 327 -6.96 -3.71 -18.42
N ALA A 328 -6.84 -2.46 -17.95
CA ALA A 328 -7.99 -1.72 -17.47
C ALA A 328 -9.06 -1.51 -18.55
N ALA A 329 -10.31 -1.79 -18.19
CA ALA A 329 -11.47 -1.55 -19.04
C ALA A 329 -11.98 -0.09 -18.95
N SER A 330 -13.08 0.22 -19.65
CA SER A 330 -13.81 1.51 -19.54
C SER A 330 -12.94 2.74 -19.82
N GLY A 331 -11.97 2.61 -20.73
CA GLY A 331 -11.07 3.70 -21.13
C GLY A 331 -9.85 3.92 -20.22
N GLY A 332 -9.69 3.09 -19.17
CA GLY A 332 -8.52 3.14 -18.29
C GLY A 332 -7.20 2.76 -18.98
N PRO A 333 -6.11 2.79 -18.25
CA PRO A 333 -5.97 2.90 -16.78
C PRO A 333 -6.02 4.33 -16.22
N PHE A 334 -6.02 5.35 -17.07
CA PHE A 334 -6.09 6.76 -16.66
C PHE A 334 -7.39 7.40 -17.13
N TRP A 335 -8.12 8.05 -16.22
CA TRP A 335 -9.32 8.84 -16.53
C TRP A 335 -9.11 10.28 -16.09
N VAL A 336 -9.25 11.19 -17.03
CA VAL A 336 -9.16 12.64 -16.81
C VAL A 336 -10.53 13.17 -16.40
N LEU A 337 -10.58 13.91 -15.29
CA LEU A 337 -11.78 14.53 -14.73
C LEU A 337 -11.62 16.06 -14.66
N GLY A 338 -12.71 16.78 -15.00
CA GLY A 338 -12.77 18.23 -14.95
C GLY A 338 -12.50 18.98 -16.25
#